data_1ac0aa9d49ad28b1d9a94826e2d1ad67
#
_entry.id   1ac0aa9d49ad28b1d9a94826e2d1ad67
#
_cell.length_a   1.000
_cell.length_b   1.000
_cell.length_c   1.000
_cell.angle_alpha   90.00
_cell.angle_beta   90.00
_cell.angle_gamma   90.00
#
_symmetry.space_group_name_H-M   'P 1'
#
loop_
_entity.id
_entity.type
_entity.pdbx_description
1 polymer ?
#
loop_
_entity_poly.entity_id
_entity_poly.type
_entity_poly.pdbx_seq_one_letter_code
_entity_poly.pdbx_strand_id
1 'polypeptide(L)'
;MSNGLATTGVDGLEVIIAEAGISSWYNYYRENGLVTSPGGYPGEDFDSLAELTYSRNLLGGDYLHHNAAHQADLDRVKKELDRASGDYNQFWHDRNYLLHADRVQAEVVFTHGSQDWNVKPLHVFNMFQALPASIKKHLFYHNGAHVYLNNWQSIDFRESMNALLSKKLLGYDSSYELPTVIWQDNTGEQSWTSLDDFGNQTSQRTFLLGDGEKVIQNRYETKDYERYGKAYPTFLSDLYQDKAQQVTIDLPIEEDLHLNGKPRLHLRLHSSTNKGLLSAQLLELGSKKYLQPYPAVLSVRTLDNGRYHMLDNLTELPFKEAGQRVISKGYLNLQNRHDLLEVEDVTPGEWMEFDFDLQPTIYKLEKGATLRLVLYTTDFEITVRDQTDYQLTIDLAQSSLHLPEMTEAH
;
A
#
# COMPACT_ATOMS: atom_id res chain seq x y z
N MET A 1 14.18 -7.16 -1.99
CA MET A 1 15.49 -7.76 -1.62
C MET A 1 16.27 -6.89 -0.65
N SER A 2 16.36 -5.56 -0.80
CA SER A 2 17.16 -4.67 0.06
C SER A 2 16.80 -4.80 1.55
N ASN A 3 15.50 -4.75 1.91
CA ASN A 3 15.06 -4.94 3.29
C ASN A 3 15.45 -6.33 3.84
N GLY A 4 15.26 -7.40 3.04
CA GLY A 4 15.64 -8.75 3.44
C GLY A 4 17.14 -8.90 3.68
N LEU A 5 17.98 -8.26 2.85
CA LEU A 5 19.44 -8.26 3.09
C LEU A 5 19.79 -7.50 4.36
N ALA A 6 19.22 -6.30 4.57
CA ALA A 6 19.50 -5.50 5.76
C ALA A 6 19.15 -6.22 7.07
N THR A 7 18.03 -6.94 7.09
CA THR A 7 17.57 -7.69 8.28
C THR A 7 18.37 -8.95 8.58
N THR A 8 19.36 -9.32 7.74
CA THR A 8 20.32 -10.36 8.10
C THR A 8 21.37 -9.87 9.10
N GLY A 9 21.56 -8.54 9.22
CA GLY A 9 22.61 -7.94 10.04
C GLY A 9 24.02 -8.21 9.53
N VAL A 10 24.18 -8.41 8.21
CA VAL A 10 25.47 -8.72 7.60
C VAL A 10 26.47 -7.56 7.81
N ASP A 11 27.65 -7.88 8.24
CA ASP A 11 28.73 -6.92 8.46
C ASP A 11 29.16 -6.24 7.14
N GLY A 12 29.49 -4.95 7.22
CA GLY A 12 29.99 -4.16 6.10
C GLY A 12 28.89 -3.63 5.16
N LEU A 13 27.61 -3.84 5.50
CA LEU A 13 26.50 -3.20 4.79
C LEU A 13 26.27 -1.80 5.36
N GLU A 14 26.74 -0.77 4.66
CA GLU A 14 26.72 0.61 5.11
C GLU A 14 25.40 1.34 4.81
N VAL A 15 24.82 1.06 3.64
CA VAL A 15 23.61 1.75 3.15
C VAL A 15 22.73 0.78 2.35
N ILE A 16 21.42 0.87 2.52
CA ILE A 16 20.47 0.31 1.57
C ILE A 16 19.57 1.41 1.00
N ILE A 17 19.21 1.28 -0.27
CA ILE A 17 18.21 2.11 -0.95
C ILE A 17 17.08 1.18 -1.37
N ALA A 18 15.97 1.25 -0.67
CA ALA A 18 14.82 0.37 -0.85
C ALA A 18 13.70 1.12 -1.58
N GLU A 19 13.68 1.02 -2.90
CA GLU A 19 12.62 1.58 -3.72
C GLU A 19 11.41 0.63 -3.74
N ALA A 20 10.27 1.08 -3.22
CA ALA A 20 9.04 0.31 -3.10
C ALA A 20 9.27 -1.10 -2.51
N GLY A 21 10.02 -1.17 -1.40
CA GLY A 21 10.50 -2.42 -0.82
C GLY A 21 9.47 -3.12 0.07
N ILE A 22 9.26 -4.42 -0.14
CA ILE A 22 8.41 -5.28 0.69
C ILE A 22 9.01 -5.41 2.10
N SER A 23 8.17 -5.32 3.13
CA SER A 23 8.54 -5.58 4.55
C SER A 23 8.10 -6.95 5.05
N SER A 24 7.04 -7.50 4.45
CA SER A 24 6.48 -8.83 4.75
C SER A 24 5.83 -9.40 3.50
N TRP A 25 6.14 -10.66 3.17
CA TRP A 25 5.51 -11.32 2.04
C TRP A 25 4.02 -11.62 2.27
N TYR A 26 3.61 -11.80 3.53
CA TYR A 26 2.21 -11.88 3.88
C TYR A 26 1.46 -10.62 3.43
N ASN A 27 1.90 -9.45 3.87
CA ASN A 27 1.23 -8.19 3.54
C ASN A 27 1.27 -7.83 2.05
N TYR A 28 2.12 -8.49 1.26
CA TYR A 28 2.14 -8.33 -0.19
C TYR A 28 1.03 -9.14 -0.87
N TYR A 29 0.81 -10.40 -0.46
CA TYR A 29 -0.17 -11.30 -1.05
C TYR A 29 -1.42 -11.54 -0.19
N ARG A 30 -1.45 -11.01 1.01
CA ARG A 30 -2.57 -11.13 1.96
C ARG A 30 -2.77 -9.78 2.66
N GLU A 31 -3.97 -9.55 3.18
CA GLU A 31 -4.27 -8.40 4.01
C GLU A 31 -5.43 -8.73 4.97
N ASN A 32 -5.18 -8.61 6.27
CA ASN A 32 -6.16 -8.80 7.34
C ASN A 32 -7.06 -10.03 7.14
N GLY A 33 -6.44 -11.19 6.86
CA GLY A 33 -7.14 -12.46 6.63
C GLY A 33 -7.74 -12.63 5.23
N LEU A 34 -7.41 -11.75 4.27
CA LEU A 34 -7.86 -11.85 2.88
C LEU A 34 -6.72 -12.23 1.94
N VAL A 35 -7.01 -13.13 1.00
CA VAL A 35 -6.14 -13.34 -0.16
C VAL A 35 -6.28 -12.14 -1.08
N THR A 36 -5.15 -11.50 -1.40
CA THR A 36 -5.06 -10.37 -2.31
C THR A 36 -4.08 -10.68 -3.43
N SER A 37 -4.19 -9.98 -4.55
CA SER A 37 -3.22 -10.09 -5.64
C SER A 37 -2.72 -8.71 -6.04
N PRO A 38 -1.42 -8.44 -5.92
CA PRO A 38 -0.85 -7.19 -6.40
C PRO A 38 -1.05 -7.06 -7.93
N GLY A 39 -1.50 -5.88 -8.37
CA GLY A 39 -1.75 -5.62 -9.79
C GLY A 39 -3.04 -6.20 -10.37
N GLY A 40 -3.91 -6.78 -9.55
CA GLY A 40 -5.26 -7.24 -9.92
C GLY A 40 -5.51 -8.72 -9.62
N TYR A 41 -6.70 -9.01 -9.12
CA TYR A 41 -7.15 -10.38 -8.78
C TYR A 41 -8.02 -10.97 -9.91
N PRO A 42 -7.97 -12.29 -10.22
CA PRO A 42 -6.92 -13.21 -9.81
C PRO A 42 -5.59 -12.89 -10.54
N GLY A 43 -4.51 -12.97 -9.82
CA GLY A 43 -3.22 -12.58 -10.36
C GLY A 43 -2.05 -13.33 -9.73
N GLU A 44 -0.95 -12.64 -9.59
CA GLU A 44 0.26 -13.18 -8.99
C GLU A 44 0.02 -13.58 -7.53
N ASP A 45 0.61 -14.72 -7.15
CA ASP A 45 0.83 -15.11 -5.77
C ASP A 45 2.28 -15.60 -5.62
N PHE A 46 2.73 -15.89 -4.43
CA PHE A 46 4.13 -16.20 -4.15
C PHE A 46 4.68 -17.36 -4.99
N ASP A 47 3.88 -18.40 -5.25
CA ASP A 47 4.30 -19.55 -6.07
C ASP A 47 4.53 -19.16 -7.52
N SER A 48 3.70 -18.31 -8.11
CA SER A 48 3.88 -17.84 -9.49
C SER A 48 5.11 -16.94 -9.64
N LEU A 49 5.40 -16.10 -8.62
CA LEU A 49 6.64 -15.34 -8.58
C LEU A 49 7.87 -16.23 -8.43
N ALA A 50 7.80 -17.25 -7.58
CA ALA A 50 8.88 -18.24 -7.41
C ALA A 50 9.13 -19.00 -8.73
N GLU A 51 8.08 -19.47 -9.41
CA GLU A 51 8.16 -20.13 -10.72
C GLU A 51 8.81 -19.23 -11.76
N LEU A 52 8.39 -17.97 -11.85
CA LEU A 52 9.00 -16.98 -12.75
C LEU A 52 10.49 -16.77 -12.44
N THR A 53 10.87 -16.77 -11.18
CA THR A 53 12.27 -16.60 -10.77
C THR A 53 13.11 -17.81 -11.17
N TYR A 54 12.62 -19.01 -10.93
CA TYR A 54 13.31 -20.24 -11.30
C TYR A 54 13.43 -20.43 -12.81
N SER A 55 12.44 -19.98 -13.58
CA SER A 55 12.42 -20.12 -15.05
C SER A 55 13.29 -19.11 -15.79
N ARG A 56 13.88 -18.12 -15.11
CA ARG A 56 14.71 -17.06 -15.72
C ARG A 56 16.16 -17.45 -16.03
N ASN A 57 16.49 -18.70 -16.15
CA ASN A 57 17.82 -19.08 -16.58
C ASN A 57 18.02 -18.82 -18.08
N LEU A 58 18.66 -17.69 -18.40
CA LEU A 58 18.93 -17.27 -19.79
C LEU A 58 20.10 -18.04 -20.44
N LEU A 59 20.91 -18.78 -19.70
CA LEU A 59 22.12 -19.42 -20.18
C LEU A 59 21.96 -20.90 -20.51
N GLY A 60 20.73 -21.36 -20.55
CA GLY A 60 20.40 -22.61 -21.18
C GLY A 60 20.27 -23.81 -20.26
N GLY A 61 19.09 -24.30 -20.12
CA GLY A 61 18.81 -25.66 -19.74
C GLY A 61 18.46 -25.92 -18.30
N ASP A 62 18.60 -24.97 -17.37
CA ASP A 62 18.14 -25.13 -15.99
C ASP A 62 16.71 -24.59 -15.85
N TYR A 63 15.83 -25.13 -16.67
CA TYR A 63 14.42 -24.81 -16.55
C TYR A 63 13.79 -25.59 -15.40
N LEU A 64 12.81 -24.98 -14.80
CA LEU A 64 12.03 -25.54 -13.72
C LEU A 64 11.59 -27.00 -13.97
N HIS A 65 11.05 -27.28 -15.15
CA HIS A 65 10.57 -28.62 -15.54
C HIS A 65 11.70 -29.63 -15.81
N HIS A 66 12.95 -29.17 -15.86
CA HIS A 66 14.13 -30.03 -15.98
C HIS A 66 14.90 -30.18 -14.66
N ASN A 67 14.51 -29.43 -13.64
CA ASN A 67 15.17 -29.46 -12.34
C ASN A 67 14.20 -29.96 -11.25
N ALA A 68 14.37 -31.23 -10.87
CA ALA A 68 13.51 -31.89 -9.90
C ALA A 68 13.52 -31.21 -8.50
N ALA A 69 14.63 -30.57 -8.11
CA ALA A 69 14.72 -29.84 -6.86
C ALA A 69 13.84 -28.56 -6.88
N HIS A 70 13.91 -27.79 -7.96
CA HIS A 70 13.04 -26.62 -8.13
C HIS A 70 11.57 -27.00 -8.18
N GLN A 71 11.21 -28.09 -8.84
CA GLN A 71 9.83 -28.56 -8.87
C GLN A 71 9.35 -28.97 -7.48
N ALA A 72 10.18 -29.70 -6.73
CA ALA A 72 9.86 -30.08 -5.36
C ALA A 72 9.67 -28.85 -4.43
N ASP A 73 10.51 -27.82 -4.60
CA ASP A 73 10.36 -26.55 -3.87
C ASP A 73 9.06 -25.83 -4.23
N LEU A 74 8.71 -25.79 -5.51
CA LEU A 74 7.45 -25.17 -5.92
C LEU A 74 6.22 -25.93 -5.40
N ASP A 75 6.25 -27.25 -5.42
CA ASP A 75 5.15 -28.06 -4.90
C ASP A 75 4.99 -27.86 -3.38
N ARG A 76 6.12 -27.71 -2.67
CA ARG A 76 6.13 -27.34 -1.24
C ARG A 76 5.55 -25.95 -1.02
N VAL A 77 6.01 -24.95 -1.78
CA VAL A 77 5.51 -23.56 -1.72
C VAL A 77 4.00 -23.52 -1.97
N LYS A 78 3.51 -24.15 -3.03
CA LYS A 78 2.07 -24.23 -3.38
C LYS A 78 1.21 -24.80 -2.25
N LYS A 79 1.77 -25.75 -1.48
CA LYS A 79 1.10 -26.36 -0.35
C LYS A 79 1.11 -25.45 0.89
N GLU A 80 2.27 -24.84 1.20
CA GLU A 80 2.50 -24.11 2.45
C GLU A 80 1.93 -22.69 2.45
N LEU A 81 1.85 -22.03 1.28
CA LEU A 81 1.36 -20.64 1.17
C LEU A 81 -0.14 -20.49 1.48
N ASP A 82 -0.88 -21.60 1.48
CA ASP A 82 -2.32 -21.65 1.72
C ASP A 82 -3.12 -20.58 0.94
N ARG A 83 -3.33 -20.84 -0.35
CA ARG A 83 -4.13 -19.93 -1.20
C ARG A 83 -5.62 -19.96 -0.88
N ALA A 84 -6.10 -20.94 -0.16
CA ALA A 84 -7.51 -21.11 0.18
C ALA A 84 -7.95 -20.17 1.30
N SER A 85 -7.05 -19.88 2.25
CA SER A 85 -7.29 -18.93 3.33
C SER A 85 -6.37 -17.72 3.25
N GLY A 86 -6.76 -16.64 3.92
CA GLY A 86 -5.93 -15.47 4.12
C GLY A 86 -5.16 -15.51 5.45
N ASP A 87 -5.08 -16.66 6.10
CA ASP A 87 -4.48 -16.78 7.43
C ASP A 87 -2.95 -16.66 7.39
N TYR A 88 -2.41 -16.13 8.49
CA TYR A 88 -0.98 -16.04 8.71
C TYR A 88 -0.47 -17.37 9.30
N ASN A 89 0.41 -18.03 8.59
CA ASN A 89 1.00 -19.31 8.99
C ASN A 89 2.54 -19.25 9.03
N GLN A 90 3.19 -20.38 9.33
CA GLN A 90 4.65 -20.48 9.42
C GLN A 90 5.35 -20.09 8.11
N PHE A 91 4.76 -20.40 6.95
CA PHE A 91 5.32 -20.01 5.67
C PHE A 91 5.49 -18.48 5.54
N TRP A 92 4.49 -17.73 5.97
CA TRP A 92 4.51 -16.26 5.97
C TRP A 92 5.38 -15.69 7.09
N HIS A 93 5.39 -16.34 8.27
CA HIS A 93 6.25 -15.95 9.38
C HIS A 93 7.73 -15.95 8.98
N ASP A 94 8.20 -17.00 8.31
CA ASP A 94 9.60 -17.14 7.88
C ASP A 94 10.00 -16.12 6.80
N ARG A 95 9.03 -15.40 6.23
CA ARG A 95 9.20 -14.39 5.17
C ARG A 95 8.78 -13.00 5.62
N ASN A 96 8.79 -12.77 6.91
CA ASN A 96 8.45 -11.48 7.52
C ASN A 96 9.73 -10.77 8.00
N TYR A 97 10.20 -9.82 7.22
CA TYR A 97 11.42 -9.07 7.53
C TYR A 97 11.30 -8.21 8.80
N LEU A 98 10.07 -7.80 9.16
CA LEU A 98 9.82 -6.99 10.37
C LEU A 98 10.29 -7.68 11.65
N LEU A 99 10.26 -9.02 11.70
CA LEU A 99 10.70 -9.79 12.85
C LEU A 99 12.21 -9.67 13.13
N HIS A 100 12.96 -9.14 12.19
CA HIS A 100 14.41 -9.01 12.27
C HIS A 100 14.88 -7.57 11.98
N ALA A 101 13.99 -6.59 12.07
CA ALA A 101 14.31 -5.19 11.84
C ALA A 101 15.33 -4.66 12.87
N ASP A 102 15.36 -5.24 14.06
CA ASP A 102 16.33 -4.95 15.13
C ASP A 102 17.78 -5.29 14.77
N ARG A 103 18.01 -6.13 13.74
CA ARG A 103 19.34 -6.50 13.26
C ARG A 103 19.92 -5.53 12.25
N VAL A 104 19.13 -4.62 11.74
CA VAL A 104 19.57 -3.64 10.72
C VAL A 104 20.63 -2.72 11.34
N GLN A 105 21.78 -2.60 10.67
CA GLN A 105 22.88 -1.72 11.06
C GLN A 105 23.15 -0.63 10.01
N ALA A 106 22.73 -0.86 8.78
CA ALA A 106 22.89 0.06 7.67
C ALA A 106 22.01 1.30 7.81
N GLU A 107 22.47 2.42 7.28
CA GLU A 107 21.63 3.58 7.00
C GLU A 107 20.61 3.21 5.91
N VAL A 108 19.34 3.60 6.06
CA VAL A 108 18.26 3.14 5.19
C VAL A 108 17.61 4.32 4.48
N VAL A 109 17.57 4.26 3.16
CA VAL A 109 16.78 5.18 2.32
C VAL A 109 15.64 4.41 1.71
N PHE A 110 14.42 4.89 1.95
CA PHE A 110 13.21 4.40 1.31
C PHE A 110 12.73 5.37 0.26
N THR A 111 12.19 4.86 -0.85
CA THR A 111 11.32 5.62 -1.74
C THR A 111 10.00 4.88 -1.88
N HIS A 112 8.86 5.58 -1.80
CA HIS A 112 7.57 4.93 -1.89
C HIS A 112 6.47 5.86 -2.39
N GLY A 113 5.56 5.30 -3.19
CA GLY A 113 4.41 6.02 -3.71
C GLY A 113 3.17 5.87 -2.85
N SER A 114 2.47 6.97 -2.57
CA SER A 114 1.18 6.95 -1.85
C SER A 114 0.07 6.24 -2.63
N GLN A 115 0.24 6.07 -3.95
CA GLN A 115 -0.68 5.40 -4.86
C GLN A 115 -0.15 4.04 -5.34
N ASP A 116 0.81 3.49 -4.62
CA ASP A 116 1.35 2.17 -4.92
C ASP A 116 0.43 1.08 -4.36
N TRP A 117 -0.51 0.62 -5.18
CA TRP A 117 -1.41 -0.48 -4.82
C TRP A 117 -0.84 -1.86 -5.19
N ASN A 118 0.37 -1.89 -5.74
CA ASN A 118 1.17 -3.11 -5.93
C ASN A 118 1.95 -3.43 -4.65
N VAL A 119 2.98 -2.65 -4.33
CA VAL A 119 3.64 -2.70 -3.02
C VAL A 119 3.00 -1.65 -2.13
N LYS A 120 1.98 -2.06 -1.38
CA LYS A 120 1.14 -1.13 -0.61
C LYS A 120 1.96 -0.24 0.35
N PRO A 121 1.55 1.02 0.61
CA PRO A 121 2.25 1.94 1.52
C PRO A 121 2.53 1.38 2.92
N LEU A 122 1.73 0.41 3.37
CA LEU A 122 1.94 -0.31 4.62
C LEU A 122 3.35 -0.90 4.75
N HIS A 123 3.97 -1.33 3.64
CA HIS A 123 5.29 -1.93 3.67
C HIS A 123 6.36 -0.96 4.14
N VAL A 124 6.41 0.22 3.55
CA VAL A 124 7.38 1.24 3.94
C VAL A 124 7.09 1.76 5.34
N PHE A 125 5.80 1.96 5.68
CA PHE A 125 5.41 2.43 7.00
C PHE A 125 5.87 1.46 8.09
N ASN A 126 5.51 0.18 7.98
CA ASN A 126 5.88 -0.81 8.99
C ASN A 126 7.38 -0.99 9.11
N MET A 127 8.12 -1.00 7.99
CA MET A 127 9.59 -1.12 8.06
C MET A 127 10.22 0.12 8.68
N PHE A 128 9.77 1.31 8.31
CA PHE A 128 10.24 2.59 8.86
C PHE A 128 10.02 2.64 10.38
N GLN A 129 8.86 2.19 10.87
CA GLN A 129 8.53 2.16 12.29
C GLN A 129 9.33 1.07 13.06
N ALA A 130 9.57 -0.08 12.43
CA ALA A 130 10.25 -1.21 13.08
C ALA A 130 11.76 -1.01 13.24
N LEU A 131 12.37 -0.13 12.45
CA LEU A 131 13.81 0.15 12.57
C LEU A 131 14.15 0.79 13.91
N PRO A 132 15.25 0.36 14.58
CA PRO A 132 15.73 0.96 15.82
C PRO A 132 15.94 2.47 15.69
N ALA A 133 15.72 3.23 16.76
CA ALA A 133 15.93 4.67 16.79
C ALA A 133 17.38 5.10 16.54
N SER A 134 18.34 4.18 16.73
CA SER A 134 19.76 4.41 16.44
C SER A 134 20.10 4.39 14.95
N ILE A 135 19.22 3.86 14.12
CA ILE A 135 19.43 3.74 12.67
C ILE A 135 19.00 5.03 11.99
N LYS A 136 19.91 5.62 11.21
CA LYS A 136 19.55 6.72 10.30
C LYS A 136 18.65 6.17 9.21
N LYS A 137 17.46 6.75 9.09
CA LYS A 137 16.45 6.36 8.12
C LYS A 137 15.85 7.56 7.43
N HIS A 138 15.63 7.43 6.13
CA HIS A 138 15.15 8.48 5.26
C HIS A 138 14.04 7.93 4.39
N LEU A 139 13.02 8.73 4.12
CA LEU A 139 11.90 8.37 3.27
C LEU A 139 11.63 9.46 2.25
N PHE A 140 11.70 9.13 0.97
CA PHE A 140 11.13 9.93 -0.12
C PHE A 140 9.73 9.40 -0.41
N TYR A 141 8.69 10.15 0.02
CA TYR A 141 7.31 9.74 -0.12
C TYR A 141 6.61 10.60 -1.19
N HIS A 142 6.26 9.97 -2.31
CA HIS A 142 5.73 10.66 -3.49
C HIS A 142 4.27 10.29 -3.79
N ASN A 143 3.61 11.09 -4.63
CA ASN A 143 2.22 10.88 -5.02
C ASN A 143 2.02 9.88 -6.17
N GLY A 144 3.06 9.21 -6.61
CA GLY A 144 3.03 8.22 -7.68
C GLY A 144 2.56 6.84 -7.22
N ALA A 145 2.35 5.97 -8.21
CA ALA A 145 2.16 4.54 -8.03
C ALA A 145 3.51 3.81 -7.84
N HIS A 146 3.63 2.55 -8.32
CA HIS A 146 4.88 1.77 -8.30
C HIS A 146 5.85 2.30 -9.34
N VAL A 147 6.52 3.42 -9.04
CA VAL A 147 7.42 4.15 -9.94
C VAL A 147 8.68 4.59 -9.18
N TYR A 148 9.74 4.87 -9.93
CA TYR A 148 11.06 5.22 -9.39
C TYR A 148 11.37 6.69 -9.58
N LEU A 149 12.13 7.29 -8.64
CA LEU A 149 12.45 8.73 -8.61
C LEU A 149 13.64 9.14 -9.48
N ASN A 150 14.23 8.24 -10.24
CA ASN A 150 15.56 8.42 -10.83
C ASN A 150 15.76 9.71 -11.63
N ASN A 151 14.76 10.20 -12.33
CA ASN A 151 14.86 11.35 -13.22
C ASN A 151 13.63 12.26 -13.13
N TRP A 152 13.14 12.52 -11.94
CA TRP A 152 12.05 13.47 -11.76
C TRP A 152 12.58 14.91 -11.75
N GLN A 153 11.86 15.83 -12.39
CA GLN A 153 12.24 17.23 -12.49
C GLN A 153 12.20 17.95 -11.15
N SER A 154 11.23 17.59 -10.30
CA SER A 154 10.96 18.31 -9.05
C SER A 154 11.90 17.93 -7.90
N ILE A 155 12.71 16.85 -8.06
CA ILE A 155 13.62 16.38 -7.03
C ILE A 155 14.88 15.77 -7.62
N ASP A 156 16.04 16.14 -7.06
CA ASP A 156 17.32 15.59 -7.48
C ASP A 156 17.71 14.37 -6.62
N PHE A 157 16.92 13.28 -6.78
CA PHE A 157 17.14 12.04 -6.04
C PHE A 157 18.49 11.41 -6.34
N ARG A 158 18.95 11.46 -7.61
CA ARG A 158 20.24 10.86 -8.01
C ARG A 158 21.42 11.55 -7.35
N GLU A 159 21.46 12.88 -7.32
CA GLU A 159 22.53 13.61 -6.66
C GLU A 159 22.46 13.46 -5.14
N SER A 160 21.26 13.37 -4.57
CA SER A 160 21.09 13.04 -3.15
C SER A 160 21.70 11.68 -2.80
N MET A 161 21.46 10.66 -3.63
CA MET A 161 22.07 9.33 -3.44
C MET A 161 23.56 9.32 -3.72
N ASN A 162 24.03 10.07 -4.74
CA ASN A 162 25.44 10.22 -5.04
C ASN A 162 26.20 10.87 -3.86
N ALA A 163 25.65 11.92 -3.26
CA ALA A 163 26.24 12.57 -2.09
C ALA A 163 26.32 11.63 -0.88
N LEU A 164 25.21 10.89 -0.60
CA LEU A 164 25.16 9.93 0.50
C LEU A 164 26.18 8.80 0.32
N LEU A 165 26.20 8.17 -0.86
CA LEU A 165 27.10 7.05 -1.14
C LEU A 165 28.57 7.48 -1.16
N SER A 166 28.87 8.67 -1.70
CA SER A 166 30.23 9.22 -1.68
C SER A 166 30.73 9.47 -0.26
N LYS A 167 29.87 9.99 0.62
CA LYS A 167 30.17 10.15 2.04
C LYS A 167 30.42 8.82 2.73
N LYS A 168 29.55 7.85 2.54
CA LYS A 168 29.58 6.56 3.24
C LYS A 168 30.66 5.61 2.73
N LEU A 169 30.82 5.50 1.42
CA LEU A 169 31.68 4.48 0.81
C LEU A 169 33.08 5.01 0.47
N LEU A 170 33.20 6.30 0.20
CA LEU A 170 34.48 6.90 -0.22
C LEU A 170 35.07 7.82 0.84
N GLY A 171 34.35 8.10 1.92
CA GLY A 171 34.80 8.98 3.00
C GLY A 171 34.88 10.46 2.60
N TYR A 172 34.22 10.90 1.55
CA TYR A 172 34.19 12.32 1.20
C TYR A 172 33.45 13.12 2.26
N ASP A 173 34.04 14.16 2.74
CA ASP A 173 33.43 15.09 3.67
C ASP A 173 32.37 15.91 2.94
N SER A 174 31.13 15.75 3.36
CA SER A 174 29.97 16.45 2.83
C SER A 174 29.10 16.93 3.99
N SER A 175 28.77 18.21 3.96
CA SER A 175 27.80 18.81 4.90
C SER A 175 26.36 18.43 4.54
N TYR A 176 26.14 17.73 3.43
CA TYR A 176 24.81 17.30 3.01
C TYR A 176 24.27 16.19 3.94
N GLU A 177 23.13 16.46 4.54
CA GLU A 177 22.37 15.49 5.35
C GLU A 177 20.96 15.35 4.80
N LEU A 178 20.51 14.12 4.64
CA LEU A 178 19.15 13.85 4.22
C LEU A 178 18.18 14.08 5.38
N PRO A 179 17.03 14.76 5.17
CA PRO A 179 15.95 14.81 6.13
C PRO A 179 15.38 13.41 6.41
N THR A 180 14.67 13.25 7.53
CA THR A 180 14.04 11.98 7.91
C THR A 180 12.94 11.59 6.93
N VAL A 181 12.06 12.54 6.58
CA VAL A 181 11.04 12.33 5.55
C VAL A 181 11.09 13.50 4.58
N ILE A 182 11.04 13.19 3.30
CA ILE A 182 10.95 14.13 2.19
C ILE A 182 9.68 13.78 1.44
N TRP A 183 8.65 14.60 1.60
CA TRP A 183 7.33 14.33 1.08
C TRP A 183 6.96 15.26 -0.07
N GLN A 184 6.43 14.69 -1.17
CA GLN A 184 5.86 15.45 -2.27
C GLN A 184 4.46 15.95 -1.89
N ASP A 185 4.30 17.27 -1.76
CA ASP A 185 3.02 17.89 -1.44
C ASP A 185 1.98 17.61 -2.52
N ASN A 186 0.82 17.14 -2.12
CA ASN A 186 -0.28 16.83 -3.06
C ASN A 186 -1.08 18.05 -3.50
N THR A 187 -0.90 19.20 -2.84
CA THR A 187 -1.62 20.46 -3.15
C THR A 187 -0.77 21.48 -3.89
N GLY A 188 0.56 21.39 -3.76
CA GLY A 188 1.50 22.35 -4.35
C GLY A 188 1.84 22.06 -5.81
N GLU A 189 2.65 22.93 -6.39
CA GLU A 189 3.20 22.77 -7.74
C GLU A 189 4.39 21.80 -7.75
N GLN A 190 4.13 20.51 -7.46
CA GLN A 190 5.17 19.46 -7.41
C GLN A 190 6.31 19.80 -6.42
N SER A 191 5.96 20.46 -5.32
CA SER A 191 6.89 20.85 -4.27
C SER A 191 7.15 19.68 -3.31
N TRP A 192 8.32 19.72 -2.68
CA TRP A 192 8.72 18.74 -1.68
C TRP A 192 8.98 19.43 -0.35
N THR A 193 8.52 18.82 0.73
CA THR A 193 8.62 19.35 2.09
C THR A 193 9.29 18.30 2.98
N SER A 194 10.15 18.75 3.90
CA SER A 194 10.74 17.88 4.90
C SER A 194 9.84 17.75 6.12
N LEU A 195 9.73 16.53 6.64
CA LEU A 195 9.02 16.20 7.88
C LEU A 195 9.97 15.43 8.80
N ASP A 196 9.77 15.55 10.11
CA ASP A 196 10.63 14.92 11.12
C ASP A 196 10.30 13.44 11.31
N ASP A 197 9.10 13.00 10.88
CA ASP A 197 8.65 11.64 11.14
C ASP A 197 7.57 11.16 10.17
N PHE A 198 7.32 9.86 10.15
CA PHE A 198 6.23 9.21 9.44
C PHE A 198 5.31 8.49 10.43
N GLY A 199 4.28 9.17 10.92
CA GLY A 199 3.17 8.59 11.68
C GLY A 199 3.29 8.58 13.20
N ASN A 200 4.37 9.13 13.81
CA ASN A 200 4.52 9.14 15.27
C ASN A 200 4.09 10.45 15.94
N GLN A 201 4.19 11.57 15.22
CA GLN A 201 3.84 12.91 15.74
C GLN A 201 2.47 13.33 15.23
N THR A 202 1.42 12.63 15.69
CA THR A 202 0.07 12.87 15.26
C THR A 202 -0.89 12.97 16.44
N SER A 203 -1.92 13.80 16.28
CA SER A 203 -3.15 13.71 17.04
C SER A 203 -4.17 12.89 16.26
N GLN A 204 -5.27 12.53 16.92
CA GLN A 204 -6.34 11.79 16.27
C GLN A 204 -7.54 12.70 16.03
N ARG A 205 -7.89 12.90 14.75
CA ARG A 205 -9.14 13.55 14.36
C ARG A 205 -10.21 12.49 14.16
N THR A 206 -11.31 12.59 14.90
CA THR A 206 -12.40 11.61 14.85
C THR A 206 -13.62 12.19 14.12
N PHE A 207 -14.16 11.41 13.19
CA PHE A 207 -15.41 11.69 12.48
C PHE A 207 -16.42 10.58 12.81
N LEU A 208 -17.60 10.94 13.32
CA LEU A 208 -18.74 10.02 13.43
C LEU A 208 -19.31 9.81 12.04
N LEU A 209 -19.73 8.57 11.72
CA LEU A 209 -20.16 8.24 10.37
C LEU A 209 -21.59 8.66 10.05
N GLY A 210 -22.37 9.05 11.04
CA GLY A 210 -23.74 9.54 10.89
C GLY A 210 -24.73 8.85 11.81
N ASP A 211 -25.99 8.85 11.42
CA ASP A 211 -27.10 8.26 12.19
C ASP A 211 -27.73 7.08 11.47
N GLY A 212 -28.32 6.17 12.26
CA GLY A 212 -29.06 5.02 11.77
C GLY A 212 -28.21 3.90 11.20
N GLU A 213 -28.84 3.00 10.48
CA GLU A 213 -28.21 1.80 9.93
C GLU A 213 -28.11 1.88 8.41
N LYS A 214 -27.04 1.31 7.87
CA LYS A 214 -26.85 1.10 6.43
C LYS A 214 -26.54 -0.36 6.14
N VAL A 215 -27.02 -0.82 4.98
CA VAL A 215 -26.85 -2.21 4.55
C VAL A 215 -26.00 -2.24 3.27
N ILE A 216 -25.00 -3.10 3.28
CA ILE A 216 -24.21 -3.47 2.09
C ILE A 216 -24.54 -4.92 1.77
N GLN A 217 -24.83 -5.22 0.52
CA GLN A 217 -25.06 -6.59 0.07
C GLN A 217 -23.85 -7.11 -0.69
N ASN A 218 -23.39 -8.31 -0.35
CA ASN A 218 -22.52 -9.09 -1.20
C ASN A 218 -23.38 -10.04 -2.05
N ARG A 219 -23.99 -9.48 -3.07
CA ARG A 219 -24.83 -10.23 -4.00
C ARG A 219 -24.48 -9.82 -5.42
N TYR A 220 -23.71 -10.65 -6.09
CA TYR A 220 -23.32 -10.47 -7.47
C TYR A 220 -23.80 -11.64 -8.30
N GLU A 221 -24.38 -11.36 -9.47
CA GLU A 221 -24.76 -12.38 -10.42
C GLU A 221 -23.56 -12.86 -11.25
N THR A 222 -23.66 -13.99 -11.91
CA THR A 222 -22.61 -14.52 -12.80
C THR A 222 -22.13 -13.47 -13.81
N LYS A 223 -23.05 -12.68 -14.37
CA LYS A 223 -22.72 -11.60 -15.30
C LYS A 223 -21.85 -10.51 -14.68
N ASP A 224 -21.99 -10.23 -13.37
CA ASP A 224 -21.19 -9.23 -12.66
C ASP A 224 -19.77 -9.76 -12.43
N TYR A 225 -19.62 -11.04 -12.05
CA TYR A 225 -18.31 -11.69 -11.96
C TYR A 225 -17.61 -11.72 -13.31
N GLU A 226 -18.34 -11.97 -14.41
CA GLU A 226 -17.77 -11.92 -15.75
C GLU A 226 -17.39 -10.50 -16.16
N ARG A 227 -18.23 -9.51 -15.90
CA ARG A 227 -18.02 -8.10 -16.25
C ARG A 227 -16.86 -7.49 -15.48
N TYR A 228 -16.92 -7.56 -14.16
CA TYR A 228 -15.91 -6.96 -13.29
C TYR A 228 -14.62 -7.78 -13.27
N GLY A 229 -14.73 -9.09 -13.39
CA GLY A 229 -13.60 -10.01 -13.39
C GLY A 229 -12.70 -9.88 -14.61
N LYS A 230 -13.24 -9.48 -15.76
CA LYS A 230 -12.45 -9.23 -16.98
C LYS A 230 -11.91 -7.80 -17.06
N ALA A 231 -12.57 -6.87 -16.41
CA ALA A 231 -12.25 -5.44 -16.49
C ALA A 231 -12.54 -4.73 -15.16
N TYR A 232 -11.68 -4.94 -14.15
CA TYR A 232 -11.82 -4.26 -12.86
C TYR A 232 -11.90 -2.71 -12.96
N PRO A 233 -11.36 -2.01 -13.99
CA PRO A 233 -11.63 -0.57 -14.15
C PRO A 233 -13.11 -0.25 -14.29
N THR A 234 -13.93 -1.18 -14.82
CA THR A 234 -15.39 -1.04 -14.86
C THR A 234 -16.00 -1.11 -13.46
N PHE A 235 -15.51 -2.02 -12.61
CA PHE A 235 -15.92 -2.09 -11.20
C PHE A 235 -15.59 -0.78 -10.47
N LEU A 236 -14.37 -0.28 -10.58
CA LEU A 236 -13.98 0.97 -9.94
C LEU A 236 -14.80 2.17 -10.44
N SER A 237 -15.09 2.20 -11.75
CA SER A 237 -15.97 3.23 -12.32
C SER A 237 -17.38 3.16 -11.74
N ASP A 238 -17.96 1.96 -11.61
CA ASP A 238 -19.28 1.78 -11.03
C ASP A 238 -19.28 2.09 -9.52
N LEU A 239 -18.22 1.72 -8.80
CA LEU A 239 -18.04 2.05 -7.39
C LEU A 239 -18.05 3.58 -7.17
N TYR A 240 -17.28 4.30 -7.96
CA TYR A 240 -17.16 5.76 -7.83
C TYR A 240 -18.36 6.55 -8.38
N GLN A 241 -19.26 5.91 -9.11
CA GLN A 241 -20.50 6.47 -9.61
C GLN A 241 -21.73 6.00 -8.84
N ASP A 242 -21.56 5.41 -7.65
CA ASP A 242 -22.62 4.86 -6.80
C ASP A 242 -23.48 3.80 -7.52
N LYS A 243 -22.88 3.01 -8.40
CA LYS A 243 -23.55 1.96 -9.18
C LYS A 243 -23.23 0.54 -8.71
N ALA A 244 -22.17 0.37 -7.90
CA ALA A 244 -21.83 -0.89 -7.26
C ALA A 244 -22.55 -1.05 -5.92
N GLN A 245 -22.47 -2.24 -5.33
CA GLN A 245 -23.00 -2.54 -3.99
C GLN A 245 -22.12 -1.86 -2.93
N GLN A 246 -22.59 -0.77 -2.35
CA GLN A 246 -21.78 0.07 -1.44
C GLN A 246 -22.60 0.95 -0.52
N VAL A 247 -21.94 1.52 0.47
CA VAL A 247 -22.39 2.63 1.31
C VAL A 247 -21.36 3.74 1.21
N THR A 248 -21.80 4.94 0.92
CA THR A 248 -20.96 6.15 0.91
C THR A 248 -21.32 7.07 2.05
N ILE A 249 -20.30 7.69 2.66
CA ILE A 249 -20.42 8.64 3.75
C ILE A 249 -19.53 9.83 3.40
N ASP A 250 -20.13 11.01 3.24
CA ASP A 250 -19.44 12.25 2.92
C ASP A 250 -19.21 13.07 4.19
N LEU A 251 -17.95 13.38 4.43
CA LEU A 251 -17.49 14.12 5.61
C LEU A 251 -16.93 15.48 5.15
N PRO A 252 -17.55 16.58 5.49
CA PRO A 252 -17.05 17.91 5.12
C PRO A 252 -15.76 18.24 5.89
N ILE A 253 -14.79 18.80 5.20
CA ILE A 253 -13.53 19.27 5.77
C ILE A 253 -13.67 20.77 6.05
N GLU A 254 -13.82 21.12 7.33
CA GLU A 254 -14.11 22.48 7.77
C GLU A 254 -12.87 23.35 7.96
N GLU A 255 -11.70 22.74 8.08
CA GLU A 255 -10.38 23.37 8.20
C GLU A 255 -9.33 22.50 7.48
N ASP A 256 -8.17 23.07 7.16
CA ASP A 256 -7.09 22.32 6.53
C ASP A 256 -6.66 21.16 7.44
N LEU A 257 -6.50 19.99 6.86
CA LEU A 257 -6.17 18.76 7.57
C LEU A 257 -4.97 18.09 6.94
N HIS A 258 -3.89 17.91 7.71
CA HIS A 258 -2.68 17.23 7.27
C HIS A 258 -2.64 15.83 7.87
N LEU A 259 -2.79 14.81 7.04
CA LEU A 259 -2.69 13.41 7.45
C LEU A 259 -1.23 12.95 7.41
N ASN A 260 -0.81 12.19 8.43
CA ASN A 260 0.47 11.51 8.46
C ASN A 260 0.37 10.22 9.25
N GLY A 261 0.14 9.09 8.59
CA GLY A 261 0.02 7.79 9.22
C GLY A 261 -1.17 6.97 8.70
N LYS A 262 -1.69 6.08 9.54
CA LYS A 262 -2.76 5.16 9.21
C LYS A 262 -4.13 5.71 9.60
N PRO A 263 -5.04 5.98 8.65
CA PRO A 263 -6.45 6.12 8.98
C PRO A 263 -6.98 4.82 9.58
N ARG A 264 -7.88 4.90 10.56
CA ARG A 264 -8.46 3.75 11.23
C ARG A 264 -9.98 3.83 11.23
N LEU A 265 -10.63 2.73 10.93
CA LEU A 265 -12.06 2.57 11.06
C LEU A 265 -12.40 1.80 12.33
N HIS A 266 -13.37 2.32 13.06
CA HIS A 266 -14.10 1.62 14.10
C HIS A 266 -15.55 1.45 13.63
N LEU A 267 -15.97 0.22 13.41
CA LEU A 267 -17.30 -0.09 12.88
C LEU A 267 -18.05 -1.04 13.78
N ARG A 268 -19.27 -0.66 14.16
CA ARG A 268 -20.22 -1.58 14.75
C ARG A 268 -21.13 -2.13 13.66
N LEU A 269 -21.02 -3.42 13.41
CA LEU A 269 -21.78 -4.07 12.35
C LEU A 269 -22.16 -5.52 12.71
N HIS A 270 -23.09 -6.09 11.94
CA HIS A 270 -23.33 -7.52 11.93
C HIS A 270 -23.40 -8.06 10.51
N SER A 271 -23.07 -9.34 10.35
CA SER A 271 -23.27 -10.09 9.10
C SER A 271 -24.52 -10.95 9.19
N SER A 272 -25.20 -11.15 8.06
CA SER A 272 -26.31 -12.10 7.96
C SER A 272 -25.87 -13.56 7.95
N THR A 273 -24.57 -13.82 7.87
CA THR A 273 -23.94 -15.15 7.86
C THR A 273 -22.80 -15.21 8.88
N ASN A 274 -22.15 -16.37 9.00
CA ASN A 274 -21.01 -16.56 9.90
C ASN A 274 -19.69 -15.94 9.40
N LYS A 275 -19.70 -15.21 8.27
CA LYS A 275 -18.54 -14.58 7.65
C LYS A 275 -18.89 -13.24 7.01
N GLY A 276 -17.90 -12.59 6.47
CA GLY A 276 -18.04 -11.41 5.63
C GLY A 276 -16.68 -10.82 5.29
N LEU A 277 -16.61 -10.20 4.14
CA LEU A 277 -15.49 -9.38 3.70
C LEU A 277 -15.91 -7.92 3.72
N LEU A 278 -15.04 -7.05 4.15
CA LEU A 278 -15.25 -5.62 4.17
C LEU A 278 -14.08 -4.92 3.50
N SER A 279 -14.40 -4.08 2.54
CA SER A 279 -13.47 -3.18 1.87
C SER A 279 -13.81 -1.73 2.17
N ALA A 280 -12.81 -0.89 2.29
CA ALA A 280 -12.97 0.54 2.50
C ALA A 280 -12.03 1.35 1.62
N GLN A 281 -12.52 2.49 1.12
CA GLN A 281 -11.68 3.49 0.44
C GLN A 281 -11.98 4.87 1.00
N LEU A 282 -10.95 5.68 1.18
CA LEU A 282 -11.05 7.11 1.43
C LEU A 282 -10.75 7.86 0.14
N LEU A 283 -11.63 8.78 -0.22
CA LEU A 283 -11.54 9.61 -1.42
C LEU A 283 -11.62 11.08 -1.04
N GLU A 284 -10.77 11.91 -1.62
CA GLU A 284 -11.06 13.33 -1.72
C GLU A 284 -11.96 13.57 -2.92
N LEU A 285 -13.07 14.26 -2.71
CA LEU A 285 -13.99 14.70 -3.76
C LEU A 285 -13.77 16.18 -4.07
N GLY A 286 -13.93 16.52 -5.33
CA GLY A 286 -13.87 17.90 -5.82
C GLY A 286 -13.20 17.98 -7.19
N SER A 287 -13.79 18.76 -8.10
CA SER A 287 -13.21 18.96 -9.42
C SER A 287 -12.03 19.92 -9.31
N LYS A 288 -10.84 19.37 -9.28
CA LYS A 288 -9.57 20.12 -9.29
C LYS A 288 -8.46 19.32 -9.99
N LYS A 289 -7.31 19.94 -10.12
CA LYS A 289 -6.14 19.25 -10.66
C LYS A 289 -5.49 18.40 -9.57
N TYR A 290 -5.37 17.10 -9.83
CA TYR A 290 -4.66 16.15 -8.98
C TYR A 290 -3.40 15.64 -9.67
N LEU A 291 -2.35 15.42 -8.91
CA LEU A 291 -1.17 14.69 -9.37
C LEU A 291 -1.58 13.29 -9.84
N GLN A 292 -1.16 12.93 -11.04
CA GLN A 292 -1.44 11.60 -11.59
C GLN A 292 -0.42 10.58 -11.05
N PRO A 293 -0.81 9.29 -10.94
CA PRO A 293 0.05 8.30 -10.29
C PRO A 293 1.23 7.83 -11.15
N TYR A 294 1.25 8.15 -12.44
CA TYR A 294 2.32 7.74 -13.36
C TYR A 294 3.01 8.94 -13.98
N PRO A 295 4.35 8.98 -14.00
CA PRO A 295 5.09 10.09 -14.55
C PRO A 295 4.92 10.19 -16.06
N ALA A 296 4.88 11.43 -16.53
CA ALA A 296 4.97 11.77 -17.95
C ALA A 296 6.41 12.10 -18.32
N VAL A 297 6.79 11.77 -19.54
CA VAL A 297 8.09 12.16 -20.11
C VAL A 297 8.05 13.61 -20.53
N LEU A 298 8.90 14.46 -19.94
CA LEU A 298 9.03 15.88 -20.26
C LEU A 298 10.06 16.11 -21.36
N SER A 299 11.17 15.37 -21.32
CA SER A 299 12.19 15.43 -22.35
C SER A 299 12.95 14.11 -22.43
N VAL A 300 13.49 13.84 -23.61
CA VAL A 300 14.34 12.66 -23.88
C VAL A 300 15.75 13.15 -24.12
N ARG A 301 16.73 12.62 -23.37
CA ARG A 301 18.13 12.85 -23.59
C ARG A 301 18.82 11.52 -23.91
N THR A 302 19.49 11.49 -25.05
CA THR A 302 20.35 10.35 -25.41
C THR A 302 21.78 10.64 -24.97
N LEU A 303 22.32 9.78 -24.14
CA LEU A 303 23.75 9.76 -23.82
C LEU A 303 24.41 8.71 -24.72
N ASP A 304 25.26 9.17 -25.64
CA ASP A 304 26.07 8.31 -26.49
C ASP A 304 27.53 8.62 -26.29
N ASN A 305 28.26 7.70 -25.72
CA ASN A 305 29.71 7.80 -25.55
C ASN A 305 30.50 6.92 -26.54
N GLY A 306 29.87 6.49 -27.62
CA GLY A 306 30.44 5.62 -28.64
C GLY A 306 30.53 4.14 -28.24
N ARG A 307 30.22 3.82 -26.98
CA ARG A 307 30.20 2.44 -26.45
C ARG A 307 28.86 2.04 -25.89
N TYR A 308 28.12 2.98 -25.34
CA TYR A 308 26.81 2.76 -24.74
C TYR A 308 25.84 3.83 -25.22
N HIS A 309 24.66 3.39 -25.59
CA HIS A 309 23.48 4.20 -25.83
C HIS A 309 22.61 4.18 -24.58
N MET A 310 22.41 5.30 -23.94
CA MET A 310 21.48 5.44 -22.83
C MET A 310 20.42 6.50 -23.17
N LEU A 311 19.16 6.14 -23.00
CA LEU A 311 18.06 7.09 -22.92
C LEU A 311 17.90 7.53 -21.47
N ASP A 312 18.01 8.84 -21.24
CA ASP A 312 17.83 9.45 -19.94
C ASP A 312 16.63 10.42 -20.03
N ASN A 313 15.45 9.90 -19.73
CA ASN A 313 14.21 10.66 -19.81
C ASN A 313 14.01 11.48 -18.55
N LEU A 314 13.91 12.80 -18.71
CA LEU A 314 13.40 13.65 -17.64
C LEU A 314 11.89 13.41 -17.52
N THR A 315 11.42 13.12 -16.32
CA THR A 315 10.01 12.78 -16.06
C THR A 315 9.45 13.60 -14.91
N GLU A 316 8.13 13.62 -14.78
CA GLU A 316 7.44 14.21 -13.63
C GLU A 316 6.00 13.71 -13.57
N LEU A 317 5.39 13.73 -12.38
CA LEU A 317 3.97 13.46 -12.22
C LEU A 317 3.15 14.64 -12.77
N PRO A 318 2.31 14.44 -13.80
CA PRO A 318 1.51 15.51 -14.34
C PRO A 318 0.28 15.79 -13.46
N PHE A 319 -0.18 17.03 -13.43
CA PHE A 319 -1.50 17.38 -12.93
C PHE A 319 -2.56 17.18 -14.02
N LYS A 320 -3.70 16.58 -13.66
CA LYS A 320 -4.90 16.48 -14.53
C LYS A 320 -6.15 16.77 -13.73
N GLU A 321 -7.11 17.40 -14.39
CA GLU A 321 -8.48 17.57 -13.87
C GLU A 321 -9.11 16.21 -13.60
N ALA A 322 -9.63 16.05 -12.38
CA ALA A 322 -10.42 14.89 -11.99
C ALA A 322 -11.44 15.29 -10.93
N GLY A 323 -12.53 14.52 -10.81
CA GLY A 323 -13.58 14.76 -9.84
C GLY A 323 -13.26 14.21 -8.45
N GLN A 324 -12.21 13.40 -8.34
CA GLN A 324 -11.83 12.74 -7.08
C GLN A 324 -10.42 12.16 -7.13
N ARG A 325 -9.90 11.86 -5.92
CA ARG A 325 -8.65 11.11 -5.73
C ARG A 325 -8.78 10.11 -4.60
N VAL A 326 -8.30 8.90 -4.82
CA VAL A 326 -8.15 7.90 -3.75
C VAL A 326 -7.00 8.32 -2.82
N ILE A 327 -7.26 8.34 -1.51
CA ILE A 327 -6.27 8.67 -0.48
C ILE A 327 -5.73 7.41 0.16
N SER A 328 -6.63 6.48 0.51
CA SER A 328 -6.28 5.25 1.21
C SER A 328 -7.29 4.15 0.92
N LYS A 329 -6.85 2.89 1.07
CA LYS A 329 -7.67 1.68 0.93
C LYS A 329 -7.41 0.76 2.12
N GLY A 330 -8.35 -0.13 2.43
CA GLY A 330 -8.17 -1.16 3.44
C GLY A 330 -9.18 -2.28 3.28
N TYR A 331 -8.81 -3.46 3.78
CA TYR A 331 -9.59 -4.69 3.63
C TYR A 331 -9.57 -5.49 4.91
N LEU A 332 -10.67 -6.17 5.23
CA LEU A 332 -10.82 -6.99 6.42
C LEU A 332 -11.65 -8.22 6.14
N ASN A 333 -11.16 -9.40 6.52
CA ASN A 333 -11.99 -10.57 6.73
C ASN A 333 -12.56 -10.52 8.15
N LEU A 334 -13.88 -10.46 8.30
CA LEU A 334 -14.54 -10.37 9.61
C LEU A 334 -14.21 -11.57 10.52
N GLN A 335 -13.88 -12.71 9.95
CA GLN A 335 -13.47 -13.91 10.69
C GLN A 335 -12.06 -13.82 11.28
N ASN A 336 -11.22 -12.87 10.79
CA ASN A 336 -9.86 -12.62 11.31
C ASN A 336 -9.79 -11.33 12.16
N ARG A 337 -10.90 -10.92 12.77
CA ARG A 337 -11.01 -9.68 13.55
C ARG A 337 -10.12 -9.62 14.79
N HIS A 338 -9.81 -10.78 15.37
CA HIS A 338 -9.01 -10.86 16.61
C HIS A 338 -7.55 -11.15 16.33
N ASP A 339 -7.26 -12.05 15.40
CA ASP A 339 -5.91 -12.34 14.95
C ASP A 339 -5.88 -12.84 13.49
N LEU A 340 -4.69 -13.06 12.97
CA LEU A 340 -4.50 -13.53 11.61
C LEU A 340 -4.20 -15.03 11.49
N LEU A 341 -4.10 -15.74 12.62
CA LEU A 341 -3.67 -17.14 12.66
C LEU A 341 -4.79 -18.11 12.38
N GLU A 342 -5.99 -17.80 12.85
CA GLU A 342 -7.16 -18.67 12.75
C GLU A 342 -8.43 -17.85 12.47
N VAL A 343 -9.29 -18.41 11.64
CA VAL A 343 -10.61 -17.83 11.42
C VAL A 343 -11.52 -18.13 12.61
N GLU A 344 -12.28 -17.13 13.04
CA GLU A 344 -13.32 -17.25 14.06
C GLU A 344 -14.65 -16.77 13.46
N ASP A 345 -15.59 -17.69 13.33
CA ASP A 345 -16.91 -17.37 12.80
C ASP A 345 -17.57 -16.20 13.53
N VAL A 346 -18.17 -15.30 12.79
CA VAL A 346 -19.05 -14.29 13.36
C VAL A 346 -20.44 -14.89 13.59
N THR A 347 -21.13 -14.48 14.66
CA THR A 347 -22.49 -14.93 14.91
C THR A 347 -23.46 -14.16 14.00
N PRO A 348 -24.24 -14.84 13.14
CA PRO A 348 -25.19 -14.17 12.24
C PRO A 348 -26.19 -13.30 13.01
N GLY A 349 -26.31 -12.03 12.59
CA GLY A 349 -27.22 -11.04 13.19
C GLY A 349 -26.77 -10.46 14.53
N GLU A 350 -25.66 -10.89 15.09
CA GLU A 350 -25.11 -10.33 16.33
C GLU A 350 -24.25 -9.09 16.03
N TRP A 351 -24.55 -8.01 16.73
CA TRP A 351 -23.75 -6.79 16.65
C TRP A 351 -22.37 -6.98 17.26
N MET A 352 -21.34 -6.67 16.48
CA MET A 352 -19.93 -6.79 16.88
C MET A 352 -19.18 -5.53 16.47
N GLU A 353 -18.08 -5.25 17.16
CA GLU A 353 -17.17 -4.15 16.85
C GLU A 353 -15.96 -4.65 16.08
N PHE A 354 -15.57 -3.88 15.08
CA PHE A 354 -14.45 -4.17 14.20
C PHE A 354 -13.57 -2.93 14.06
N ASP A 355 -12.29 -3.12 14.36
CA ASP A 355 -11.27 -2.10 14.19
C ASP A 355 -10.28 -2.54 13.13
N PHE A 356 -10.00 -1.71 12.14
CA PHE A 356 -8.93 -1.97 11.21
C PHE A 356 -8.34 -0.70 10.61
N ASP A 357 -7.04 -0.79 10.31
CA ASP A 357 -6.30 0.29 9.70
C ASP A 357 -6.46 0.26 8.18
N LEU A 358 -6.56 1.44 7.58
CA LEU A 358 -6.36 1.63 6.15
C LEU A 358 -4.86 1.85 5.85
N GLN A 359 -4.50 1.84 4.57
CA GLN A 359 -3.12 2.09 4.17
C GLN A 359 -2.62 3.46 4.67
N PRO A 360 -1.40 3.52 5.21
CA PRO A 360 -0.83 4.78 5.70
C PRO A 360 -0.64 5.78 4.56
N THR A 361 -0.77 7.04 4.88
CA THR A 361 -0.61 8.13 3.92
C THR A 361 -0.04 9.39 4.57
N ILE A 362 0.58 10.24 3.76
CA ILE A 362 0.81 11.65 4.06
C ILE A 362 0.00 12.42 3.02
N TYR A 363 -0.97 13.20 3.48
CA TYR A 363 -1.90 13.87 2.57
C TYR A 363 -2.50 15.12 3.17
N LYS A 364 -2.59 16.19 2.38
CA LYS A 364 -3.30 17.41 2.75
C LYS A 364 -4.71 17.42 2.17
N LEU A 365 -5.68 17.66 3.02
CA LEU A 365 -7.05 18.01 2.67
C LEU A 365 -7.26 19.49 2.96
N GLU A 366 -7.63 20.25 1.94
CA GLU A 366 -7.87 21.68 2.08
C GLU A 366 -9.28 21.93 2.62
N LYS A 367 -9.45 23.00 3.39
CA LYS A 367 -10.76 23.47 3.84
C LYS A 367 -11.76 23.57 2.67
N GLY A 368 -12.95 23.04 2.87
CA GLY A 368 -14.00 22.98 1.86
C GLY A 368 -13.97 21.75 0.96
N ALA A 369 -12.94 20.90 1.07
CA ALA A 369 -12.95 19.59 0.46
C ALA A 369 -14.01 18.68 1.12
N THR A 370 -14.39 17.63 0.42
CA THR A 370 -15.22 16.55 0.97
C THR A 370 -14.39 15.27 1.00
N LEU A 371 -14.28 14.68 2.18
CA LEU A 371 -13.72 13.37 2.36
C LEU A 371 -14.84 12.33 2.27
N ARG A 372 -14.78 11.43 1.29
CA ARG A 372 -15.75 10.34 1.13
C ARG A 372 -15.16 9.04 1.62
N LEU A 373 -15.86 8.41 2.57
CA LEU A 373 -15.66 7.01 2.92
C LEU A 373 -16.60 6.15 2.07
N VAL A 374 -16.03 5.19 1.35
CA VAL A 374 -16.77 4.18 0.58
C VAL A 374 -16.57 2.82 1.26
N LEU A 375 -17.66 2.21 1.71
CA LEU A 375 -17.67 0.87 2.31
C LEU A 375 -18.37 -0.10 1.35
N TYR A 376 -17.75 -1.23 1.09
CA TYR A 376 -18.25 -2.26 0.17
C TYR A 376 -17.69 -3.63 0.57
N THR A 377 -18.14 -4.69 -0.07
CA THR A 377 -17.71 -6.06 0.26
C THR A 377 -16.54 -6.49 -0.62
N THR A 378 -16.82 -7.21 -1.71
CA THR A 378 -15.79 -7.72 -2.63
C THR A 378 -15.14 -6.59 -3.42
N ASP A 379 -13.81 -6.50 -3.37
CA ASP A 379 -13.03 -5.65 -4.27
C ASP A 379 -12.57 -6.46 -5.49
N PHE A 380 -13.19 -6.19 -6.65
CA PHE A 380 -12.85 -6.91 -7.89
C PHE A 380 -11.49 -6.56 -8.48
N GLU A 381 -10.85 -5.49 -7.97
CA GLU A 381 -9.51 -5.12 -8.37
C GLU A 381 -8.46 -6.03 -7.72
N ILE A 382 -8.56 -6.25 -6.41
CA ILE A 382 -7.42 -6.76 -5.65
C ILE A 382 -7.71 -7.95 -4.73
N THR A 383 -8.94 -8.08 -4.20
CA THR A 383 -9.25 -9.13 -3.21
C THR A 383 -9.85 -10.38 -3.83
N VAL A 384 -9.81 -11.48 -3.07
CA VAL A 384 -10.57 -12.69 -3.37
C VAL A 384 -12.04 -12.35 -3.63
N ARG A 385 -12.64 -13.00 -4.64
CA ARG A 385 -14.03 -12.78 -5.04
C ARG A 385 -14.92 -13.81 -4.38
N ASP A 386 -15.40 -13.46 -3.17
CA ASP A 386 -16.34 -14.31 -2.43
C ASP A 386 -17.71 -14.30 -3.12
N GLN A 387 -18.17 -15.49 -3.54
CA GLN A 387 -19.46 -15.69 -4.20
C GLN A 387 -20.60 -15.99 -3.22
N THR A 388 -20.34 -15.92 -1.92
CA THR A 388 -21.39 -16.14 -0.91
C THR A 388 -22.31 -14.92 -0.83
N ASP A 389 -23.60 -15.15 -0.86
CA ASP A 389 -24.58 -14.10 -0.59
C ASP A 389 -24.64 -13.82 0.91
N TYR A 390 -24.37 -12.56 1.29
CA TYR A 390 -24.56 -12.07 2.66
C TYR A 390 -24.83 -10.56 2.66
N GLN A 391 -25.28 -10.08 3.80
CA GLN A 391 -25.48 -8.65 4.07
C GLN A 391 -24.65 -8.25 5.27
N LEU A 392 -24.03 -7.07 5.19
CA LEU A 392 -23.44 -6.38 6.32
C LEU A 392 -24.34 -5.20 6.67
N THR A 393 -24.84 -5.14 7.91
CA THR A 393 -25.57 -4.00 8.43
C THR A 393 -24.64 -3.22 9.36
N ILE A 394 -24.48 -1.93 9.11
CA ILE A 394 -23.55 -1.06 9.84
C ILE A 394 -24.37 -0.03 10.63
N ASP A 395 -24.12 0.07 11.93
CA ASP A 395 -24.66 1.10 12.81
C ASP A 395 -23.77 2.34 12.71
N LEU A 396 -24.19 3.35 11.96
CA LEU A 396 -23.40 4.55 11.73
C LEU A 396 -23.22 5.38 12.99
N ALA A 397 -24.20 5.36 13.90
CA ALA A 397 -24.16 6.13 15.15
C ALA A 397 -23.12 5.60 16.14
N GLN A 398 -22.74 4.32 16.00
CA GLN A 398 -21.71 3.67 16.82
C GLN A 398 -20.43 3.41 16.05
N SER A 399 -20.28 4.06 14.88
CA SER A 399 -19.12 3.86 13.99
C SER A 399 -18.40 5.19 13.74
N SER A 400 -17.08 5.12 13.57
CA SER A 400 -16.25 6.30 13.40
C SER A 400 -15.05 6.05 12.49
N LEU A 401 -14.57 7.14 11.87
CA LEU A 401 -13.32 7.22 11.17
C LEU A 401 -12.34 8.06 11.99
N HIS A 402 -11.17 7.52 12.24
CA HIS A 402 -10.07 8.18 12.93
C HIS A 402 -8.95 8.49 11.95
N LEU A 403 -8.59 9.76 11.84
CA LEU A 403 -7.53 10.23 10.97
C LEU A 403 -6.30 10.66 11.77
N PRO A 404 -5.09 10.23 11.37
CA PRO A 404 -3.84 10.66 12.00
C PRO A 404 -3.48 12.07 11.51
N GLU A 405 -3.87 13.08 12.27
CA GLU A 405 -3.60 14.48 11.98
C GLU A 405 -2.21 14.87 12.49
N MET A 406 -1.38 15.47 11.64
CA MET A 406 -0.10 16.02 12.07
C MET A 406 -0.31 17.10 13.12
N THR A 407 0.41 16.98 14.23
CA THR A 407 0.53 18.09 15.18
C THR A 407 1.51 19.11 14.60
N GLU A 408 1.10 20.37 14.50
CA GLU A 408 2.04 21.43 14.14
C GLU A 408 3.18 21.43 15.17
N ALA A 409 4.42 21.42 14.67
CA ALA A 409 5.57 21.68 15.52
C ALA A 409 5.50 23.14 15.98
N HIS A 410 5.26 23.34 17.28
CA HIS A 410 5.28 24.66 17.92
C HIS A 410 6.70 25.22 18.05
#